data_e4ff907d4e18122b9412ca2ae8ebd9ee
#
_entry.id   e4ff907d4e18122b9412ca2ae8ebd9ee
#
_cell.length_a   1.000
_cell.length_b   1.000
_cell.length_c   1.000
_cell.angle_alpha   90.00
_cell.angle_beta   90.00
_cell.angle_gamma   90.00
#
_symmetry.space_group_name_H-M   'P 1'
#
loop_
_entity.id
_entity.type
_entity.pdbx_description
1 polymer ?
#
loop_
_entity_poly.entity_id
_entity_poly.type
_entity_poly.pdbx_seq_one_letter_code
_entity_poly.pdbx_strand_id
1 'polypeptide(L)'
;MVPRNFSRVLIGPVEVAGVAQGLQKGLAQLNISSDLVLECQHPFGYAAQEPASLLVKVWKWAGTQARKIPMRLLPLKGLAYACHLVLCWPVLLWALFRYDAFVFLAGKTLTNTSLELLLLRVLRKPVVVIFLGSDSRPPYINGAWPMSTVAAMCRATLRQKRKVRRIERQATVCVNAPGTSHFHERPVINWFALGLPRDVSAVAQTVVDTKKLSTTPLRIIHSPSNSAVKGTALIQAAVERLQRRGVQIELVTLKGLSNEAVLTALQRCDLVIDQMYSDTPMAGFAAEAALFGKPTLVGGYFARDMPSALTGMPVPPTRFVAPDLLEQALDELVCSAAARAELADAARHFVQSEWSCQEVAGRLLRIIRGEAPATWWYDPADVTYLAGCGLSESAAQERVRQLINHAGIGALQVKDKPGLETAFASWAKVQSAGAPADDGAAP
;
A
#
# COMPACT_ATOMS: atom_id res chain seq x y z
N MET A 1 21.35 2.75 -22.76
CA MET A 1 20.64 1.55 -23.21
C MET A 1 20.68 0.53 -22.08
N VAL A 2 19.51 0.04 -21.64
CA VAL A 2 19.40 -1.06 -20.70
C VAL A 2 19.77 -2.36 -21.44
N PRO A 3 20.57 -3.26 -20.89
CA PRO A 3 20.87 -4.54 -21.53
C PRO A 3 19.56 -5.30 -21.79
N ARG A 4 19.30 -5.71 -23.02
CA ARG A 4 18.08 -6.46 -23.39
C ARG A 4 18.01 -7.85 -22.78
N ASN A 5 19.17 -8.41 -22.38
CA ASN A 5 19.27 -9.73 -21.75
C ASN A 5 19.75 -9.56 -20.30
N PHE A 6 18.83 -9.60 -19.35
CA PHE A 6 19.16 -9.82 -17.95
C PHE A 6 18.58 -11.19 -17.51
N SER A 7 19.35 -11.91 -16.71
CA SER A 7 19.01 -13.27 -16.30
C SER A 7 18.68 -13.37 -14.81
N ARG A 8 19.11 -12.39 -14.01
CA ARG A 8 18.94 -12.42 -12.56
C ARG A 8 18.43 -11.09 -12.00
N VAL A 9 17.35 -11.16 -11.22
CA VAL A 9 16.69 -10.00 -10.59
C VAL A 9 16.77 -10.12 -9.08
N LEU A 10 17.22 -9.05 -8.40
CA LEU A 10 17.09 -8.90 -6.96
C LEU A 10 15.77 -8.22 -6.63
N ILE A 11 15.01 -8.78 -5.69
CA ILE A 11 13.79 -8.17 -5.15
C ILE A 11 13.97 -7.97 -3.64
N GLY A 12 13.71 -6.77 -3.14
CA GLY A 12 13.85 -6.45 -1.72
C GLY A 12 13.84 -4.95 -1.40
N PRO A 13 14.38 -4.50 -0.27
CA PRO A 13 14.79 -5.29 0.90
C PRO A 13 13.65 -5.62 1.87
N VAL A 14 12.40 -5.30 1.51
CA VAL A 14 11.22 -5.54 2.36
C VAL A 14 10.16 -6.35 1.64
N GLU A 15 9.41 -7.12 2.42
CA GLU A 15 8.16 -7.75 1.98
C GLU A 15 6.98 -6.92 2.48
N VAL A 16 6.01 -6.68 1.62
CA VAL A 16 4.76 -6.00 1.96
C VAL A 16 3.59 -6.74 1.32
N ALA A 17 2.72 -7.31 2.11
CA ALA A 17 1.46 -7.95 1.67
C ALA A 17 1.62 -9.00 0.55
N GLY A 18 2.76 -9.73 0.53
CA GLY A 18 3.03 -10.77 -0.47
C GLY A 18 3.55 -10.24 -1.82
N VAL A 19 3.84 -8.94 -1.96
CA VAL A 19 4.25 -8.34 -3.25
C VAL A 19 5.60 -8.89 -3.72
N ALA A 20 6.62 -8.93 -2.85
CA ALA A 20 7.95 -9.44 -3.23
C ALA A 20 7.87 -10.92 -3.63
N GLN A 21 7.17 -11.72 -2.84
CA GLN A 21 6.98 -13.15 -3.10
C GLN A 21 6.19 -13.39 -4.40
N GLY A 22 5.14 -12.60 -4.62
CA GLY A 22 4.33 -12.70 -5.85
C GLY A 22 5.13 -12.34 -7.10
N LEU A 23 5.95 -11.28 -7.05
CA LEU A 23 6.85 -10.92 -8.14
C LEU A 23 7.89 -12.02 -8.42
N GLN A 24 8.49 -12.59 -7.37
CA GLN A 24 9.44 -13.69 -7.53
C GLN A 24 8.78 -14.90 -8.19
N LYS A 25 7.59 -15.31 -7.73
CA LYS A 25 6.85 -16.41 -8.31
C LYS A 25 6.51 -16.17 -9.79
N GLY A 26 6.06 -14.97 -10.12
CA GLY A 26 5.75 -14.60 -11.50
C GLY A 26 6.98 -14.57 -12.40
N LEU A 27 8.13 -14.08 -11.92
CA LEU A 27 9.38 -14.13 -12.68
C LEU A 27 9.84 -15.58 -12.93
N ALA A 28 9.69 -16.46 -11.94
CA ALA A 28 10.00 -17.87 -12.11
C ALA A 28 9.11 -18.54 -13.17
N GLN A 29 7.81 -18.18 -13.23
CA GLN A 29 6.88 -18.64 -14.28
C GLN A 29 7.28 -18.17 -15.69
N LEU A 30 8.01 -17.05 -15.77
CA LEU A 30 8.57 -16.50 -17.01
C LEU A 30 10.03 -16.93 -17.27
N ASN A 31 10.53 -17.93 -16.54
CA ASN A 31 11.91 -18.45 -16.62
C ASN A 31 13.01 -17.40 -16.32
N ILE A 32 12.69 -16.39 -15.51
CA ILE A 32 13.65 -15.40 -15.03
C ILE A 32 14.05 -15.72 -13.60
N SER A 33 15.35 -15.92 -13.36
CA SER A 33 15.89 -16.15 -12.02
C SER A 33 15.75 -14.91 -11.15
N SER A 34 15.23 -15.06 -9.94
CA SER A 34 15.11 -13.95 -8.99
C SER A 34 15.27 -14.44 -7.55
N ASP A 35 15.87 -13.59 -6.73
CA ASP A 35 16.08 -13.87 -5.31
C ASP A 35 15.45 -12.78 -4.45
N LEU A 36 14.82 -13.19 -3.33
CA LEU A 36 14.37 -12.28 -2.28
C LEU A 36 15.51 -11.96 -1.32
N VAL A 37 15.96 -10.72 -1.33
CA VAL A 37 17.01 -10.22 -0.41
C VAL A 37 16.35 -9.30 0.60
N LEU A 38 15.92 -9.88 1.74
CA LEU A 38 15.09 -9.20 2.75
C LEU A 38 15.90 -8.84 3.99
N GLU A 39 15.72 -7.59 4.48
CA GLU A 39 16.41 -7.05 5.67
C GLU A 39 15.95 -7.69 6.99
N CYS A 40 14.74 -8.27 7.02
CA CYS A 40 14.18 -8.91 8.21
C CYS A 40 13.07 -9.89 7.83
N GLN A 41 12.65 -10.72 8.79
CA GLN A 41 11.48 -11.57 8.64
C GLN A 41 10.18 -10.74 8.75
N HIS A 42 9.20 -11.05 7.92
CA HIS A 42 7.89 -10.40 7.96
C HIS A 42 7.08 -10.87 9.18
N PRO A 43 6.42 -9.96 9.95
CA PRO A 43 5.69 -10.32 11.16
C PRO A 43 4.55 -11.34 10.96
N PHE A 44 3.89 -11.30 9.79
CA PHE A 44 2.77 -12.20 9.45
C PHE A 44 3.18 -13.44 8.65
N GLY A 45 4.48 -13.79 8.62
CA GLY A 45 4.97 -15.01 8.02
C GLY A 45 5.09 -15.03 6.48
N TYR A 46 4.86 -13.90 5.79
CA TYR A 46 5.11 -13.83 4.34
C TYR A 46 6.58 -14.11 4.03
N ALA A 47 6.84 -14.76 2.88
CA ALA A 47 8.19 -14.99 2.34
C ALA A 47 9.15 -15.73 3.29
N ALA A 48 8.70 -16.84 3.85
CA ALA A 48 9.53 -17.74 4.68
C ALA A 48 10.53 -18.57 3.85
N GLN A 49 11.28 -17.90 2.94
CA GLN A 49 12.24 -18.59 2.07
C GLN A 49 13.66 -18.59 2.64
N GLU A 50 14.45 -19.58 2.20
CA GLU A 50 15.89 -19.64 2.47
C GLU A 50 16.59 -18.41 1.87
N PRO A 51 17.48 -17.74 2.63
CA PRO A 51 18.24 -16.62 2.13
C PRO A 51 19.14 -17.00 0.96
N ALA A 52 19.30 -16.12 -0.02
CA ALA A 52 20.11 -16.33 -1.23
C ALA A 52 21.61 -16.59 -0.98
N SER A 53 22.11 -16.29 0.23
CA SER A 53 23.49 -16.59 0.66
C SER A 53 23.60 -16.52 2.20
N LEU A 54 24.70 -17.08 2.74
CA LEU A 54 25.03 -16.98 4.16
C LEU A 54 25.13 -15.51 4.61
N LEU A 55 25.69 -14.65 3.78
CA LEU A 55 25.80 -13.21 4.04
C LEU A 55 24.43 -12.55 4.22
N VAL A 56 23.48 -12.83 3.33
CA VAL A 56 22.10 -12.35 3.44
C VAL A 56 21.42 -12.94 4.68
N LYS A 57 21.69 -14.20 5.04
CA LYS A 57 21.16 -14.83 6.26
C LYS A 57 21.61 -14.09 7.52
N VAL A 58 22.89 -13.75 7.62
CA VAL A 58 23.46 -13.00 8.74
C VAL A 58 22.90 -11.58 8.80
N TRP A 59 22.81 -10.90 7.67
CA TRP A 59 22.22 -9.56 7.58
C TRP A 59 20.74 -9.54 8.00
N LYS A 60 19.93 -10.48 7.48
CA LYS A 60 18.51 -10.68 7.85
C LYS A 60 18.35 -10.97 9.34
N TRP A 61 19.24 -11.80 9.90
CA TRP A 61 19.25 -12.11 11.33
C TRP A 61 19.53 -10.85 12.16
N ALA A 62 20.57 -10.07 11.83
CA ALA A 62 20.92 -8.83 12.52
C ALA A 62 19.77 -7.81 12.49
N GLY A 63 19.13 -7.61 11.35
CA GLY A 63 17.96 -6.76 11.20
C GLY A 63 16.75 -7.22 12.03
N THR A 64 16.55 -8.55 12.10
CA THR A 64 15.48 -9.14 12.91
C THR A 64 15.73 -8.94 14.41
N GLN A 65 16.99 -9.14 14.87
CA GLN A 65 17.37 -8.91 16.27
C GLN A 65 17.24 -7.44 16.65
N ALA A 66 17.69 -6.52 15.80
CA ALA A 66 17.57 -5.09 16.04
C ALA A 66 16.10 -4.64 16.27
N ARG A 67 15.13 -5.32 15.63
CA ARG A 67 13.70 -5.05 15.84
C ARG A 67 13.14 -5.70 17.11
N LYS A 68 13.58 -6.92 17.45
CA LYS A 68 13.08 -7.67 18.61
C LYS A 68 13.61 -7.12 19.95
N ILE A 69 14.81 -6.54 19.99
CA ILE A 69 15.39 -6.00 21.21
C ILE A 69 14.53 -4.84 21.74
N PRO A 70 14.03 -4.91 22.97
CA PRO A 70 13.18 -3.88 23.57
C PRO A 70 13.95 -2.57 23.82
N MET A 71 13.24 -1.44 23.81
CA MET A 71 13.84 -0.10 24.01
C MET A 71 14.59 0.05 25.34
N ARG A 72 14.23 -0.71 26.38
CA ARG A 72 14.94 -0.72 27.68
C ARG A 72 16.40 -1.19 27.56
N LEU A 73 16.76 -1.92 26.51
CA LEU A 73 18.10 -2.38 26.22
C LEU A 73 18.73 -1.55 25.06
N LEU A 74 18.61 -0.23 25.15
CA LEU A 74 19.02 0.71 24.10
C LEU A 74 20.46 0.50 23.57
N PRO A 75 21.51 0.27 24.41
CA PRO A 75 22.86 0.03 23.92
C PRO A 75 22.95 -1.22 23.03
N LEU A 76 22.33 -2.33 23.47
CA LEU A 76 22.33 -3.59 22.72
C LEU A 76 21.54 -3.45 21.41
N LYS A 77 20.42 -2.75 21.46
CA LYS A 77 19.63 -2.42 20.27
C LYS A 77 20.43 -1.57 19.28
N GLY A 78 21.15 -0.56 19.79
CA GLY A 78 22.03 0.30 19.00
C GLY A 78 23.15 -0.50 18.32
N LEU A 79 23.79 -1.42 19.04
CA LEU A 79 24.79 -2.30 18.49
C LEU A 79 24.25 -3.21 17.36
N ALA A 80 23.07 -3.81 17.59
CA ALA A 80 22.44 -4.66 16.58
C ALA A 80 22.06 -3.85 15.30
N TYR A 81 21.60 -2.61 15.46
CA TYR A 81 21.38 -1.70 14.33
C TYR A 81 22.67 -1.32 13.62
N ALA A 82 23.75 -1.01 14.36
CA ALA A 82 25.03 -0.69 13.77
C ALA A 82 25.59 -1.88 12.96
N CYS A 83 25.54 -3.10 13.53
CA CYS A 83 25.91 -4.31 12.80
C CYS A 83 25.07 -4.49 11.51
N HIS A 84 23.76 -4.31 11.60
CA HIS A 84 22.88 -4.41 10.43
C HIS A 84 23.24 -3.36 9.35
N LEU A 85 23.52 -2.11 9.73
CA LEU A 85 23.93 -1.03 8.83
C LEU A 85 25.31 -1.27 8.20
N VAL A 86 26.25 -1.89 8.92
CA VAL A 86 27.56 -2.25 8.38
C VAL A 86 27.44 -3.42 7.40
N LEU A 87 26.66 -4.44 7.76
CA LEU A 87 26.48 -5.64 6.94
C LEU A 87 25.75 -5.37 5.61
N CYS A 88 24.97 -4.27 5.48
CA CYS A 88 24.32 -3.96 4.21
C CYS A 88 25.32 -3.67 3.08
N TRP A 89 26.53 -3.18 3.37
CA TRP A 89 27.54 -2.90 2.35
C TRP A 89 28.16 -4.15 1.71
N PRO A 90 28.64 -5.17 2.46
CA PRO A 90 29.02 -6.46 1.88
C PRO A 90 27.87 -7.11 1.10
N VAL A 91 26.61 -7.00 1.58
CA VAL A 91 25.44 -7.51 0.84
C VAL A 91 25.27 -6.78 -0.49
N LEU A 92 25.43 -5.45 -0.50
CA LEU A 92 25.39 -4.67 -1.73
C LEU A 92 26.50 -5.09 -2.70
N LEU A 93 27.74 -5.18 -2.23
CA LEU A 93 28.87 -5.60 -3.07
C LEU A 93 28.63 -6.98 -3.68
N TRP A 94 28.21 -7.95 -2.88
CA TRP A 94 27.84 -9.29 -3.38
C TRP A 94 26.71 -9.20 -4.42
N ALA A 95 25.68 -8.37 -4.18
CA ALA A 95 24.56 -8.21 -5.08
C ALA A 95 24.94 -7.57 -6.42
N LEU A 96 25.89 -6.63 -6.43
CA LEU A 96 26.40 -5.98 -7.66
C LEU A 96 27.00 -6.97 -8.66
N PHE A 97 27.63 -8.04 -8.18
CA PHE A 97 28.21 -9.06 -9.05
C PHE A 97 27.24 -10.18 -9.42
N ARG A 98 26.17 -10.34 -8.64
CA ARG A 98 25.25 -11.48 -8.79
C ARG A 98 23.99 -11.15 -9.61
N TYR A 99 23.51 -9.90 -9.57
CA TYR A 99 22.24 -9.51 -10.18
C TYR A 99 22.43 -8.49 -11.29
N ASP A 100 21.56 -8.60 -12.30
CA ASP A 100 21.55 -7.71 -13.47
C ASP A 100 20.58 -6.55 -13.31
N ALA A 101 19.51 -6.74 -12.54
CA ALA A 101 18.48 -5.75 -12.27
C ALA A 101 18.04 -5.78 -10.80
N PHE A 102 17.58 -4.64 -10.30
CA PHE A 102 17.19 -4.43 -8.92
C PHE A 102 15.76 -3.89 -8.81
N VAL A 103 14.93 -4.57 -8.03
CA VAL A 103 13.56 -4.16 -7.74
C VAL A 103 13.45 -3.89 -6.24
N PHE A 104 13.31 -2.64 -5.89
CA PHE A 104 13.21 -2.20 -4.50
C PHE A 104 11.77 -1.85 -4.14
N LEU A 105 11.31 -2.31 -2.97
CA LEU A 105 9.95 -2.14 -2.50
C LEU A 105 9.86 -1.14 -1.34
N ALA A 106 8.72 -0.48 -1.20
CA ALA A 106 8.39 0.46 -0.13
C ALA A 106 9.39 1.63 -0.03
N GLY A 107 9.90 2.10 -1.17
CA GLY A 107 10.85 3.21 -1.21
C GLY A 107 12.09 2.99 -0.34
N LYS A 108 12.53 1.73 -0.19
CA LYS A 108 13.75 1.32 0.51
C LYS A 108 14.71 0.63 -0.43
N THR A 109 16.01 0.85 -0.22
CA THR A 109 17.12 0.15 -0.90
C THR A 109 17.97 -0.60 0.12
N LEU A 110 18.96 -1.36 -0.29
CA LEU A 110 19.75 -2.19 0.65
C LEU A 110 20.46 -1.35 1.72
N THR A 111 21.10 -0.25 1.30
CA THR A 111 21.83 0.65 2.23
C THR A 111 21.04 1.92 2.57
N ASN A 112 19.99 2.21 1.83
CA ASN A 112 19.22 3.47 1.90
C ASN A 112 20.08 4.74 1.67
N THR A 113 21.15 4.63 0.88
CA THR A 113 22.07 5.74 0.57
C THR A 113 22.00 6.18 -0.88
N SER A 114 22.45 7.40 -1.16
CA SER A 114 22.63 7.88 -2.54
C SER A 114 23.76 7.17 -3.26
N LEU A 115 24.80 6.74 -2.51
CA LEU A 115 25.95 6.05 -3.06
C LEU A 115 25.58 4.71 -3.69
N GLU A 116 24.72 3.93 -3.05
CA GLU A 116 24.19 2.68 -3.61
C GLU A 116 23.55 2.91 -4.98
N LEU A 117 22.60 3.84 -5.04
CA LEU A 117 21.87 4.14 -6.28
C LEU A 117 22.80 4.71 -7.36
N LEU A 118 23.81 5.52 -6.96
CA LEU A 118 24.82 6.03 -7.87
C LEU A 118 25.69 4.89 -8.43
N LEU A 119 26.15 3.96 -7.60
CA LEU A 119 26.92 2.78 -8.04
C LEU A 119 26.12 1.92 -9.02
N LEU A 120 24.86 1.63 -8.72
CA LEU A 120 23.98 0.89 -9.62
C LEU A 120 23.82 1.59 -10.97
N ARG A 121 23.65 2.92 -10.95
CA ARG A 121 23.54 3.74 -12.16
C ARG A 121 24.86 3.74 -12.98
N VAL A 122 26.00 3.91 -12.34
CA VAL A 122 27.33 3.87 -12.99
C VAL A 122 27.57 2.50 -13.62
N LEU A 123 27.19 1.43 -12.93
CA LEU A 123 27.28 0.07 -13.45
C LEU A 123 26.17 -0.28 -14.46
N ARG A 124 25.31 0.69 -14.82
CA ARG A 124 24.19 0.53 -15.75
C ARG A 124 23.24 -0.60 -15.37
N LYS A 125 23.09 -0.87 -14.06
CA LYS A 125 22.13 -1.83 -13.53
C LYS A 125 20.75 -1.16 -13.46
N PRO A 126 19.71 -1.68 -14.13
CA PRO A 126 18.34 -1.14 -13.98
C PRO A 126 17.86 -1.22 -12.55
N VAL A 127 17.29 -0.12 -12.06
CA VAL A 127 16.71 0.00 -10.72
C VAL A 127 15.27 0.45 -10.84
N VAL A 128 14.36 -0.42 -10.44
CA VAL A 128 12.94 -0.11 -10.30
C VAL A 128 12.61 0.04 -8.83
N VAL A 129 12.02 1.17 -8.43
CA VAL A 129 11.59 1.38 -7.04
C VAL A 129 10.07 1.48 -7.02
N ILE A 130 9.42 0.54 -6.33
CA ILE A 130 7.97 0.46 -6.18
C ILE A 130 7.59 1.04 -4.82
N PHE A 131 6.84 2.13 -4.85
CA PHE A 131 6.23 2.73 -3.66
C PHE A 131 4.85 2.09 -3.42
N LEU A 132 4.51 1.91 -2.14
CA LEU A 132 3.33 1.15 -1.72
C LEU A 132 2.39 1.95 -0.79
N GLY A 133 2.52 3.27 -0.80
CA GLY A 133 1.64 4.19 -0.09
C GLY A 133 2.35 4.98 1.00
N SER A 134 2.40 4.52 2.26
CA SER A 134 2.97 5.27 3.39
C SER A 134 4.44 5.68 3.23
N ASP A 135 5.16 5.08 2.31
CA ASP A 135 6.57 5.32 1.99
C ASP A 135 6.79 6.53 1.07
N SER A 136 5.73 7.03 0.41
CA SER A 136 5.73 8.24 -0.43
C SER A 136 4.68 9.27 -0.04
N ARG A 137 3.55 8.85 0.58
CA ARG A 137 2.47 9.75 1.01
C ARG A 137 2.96 10.80 2.01
N PRO A 138 2.55 12.08 1.88
CA PRO A 138 2.87 13.10 2.85
C PRO A 138 2.45 12.70 4.29
N PRO A 139 3.31 12.88 5.30
CA PRO A 139 2.99 12.53 6.69
C PRO A 139 1.75 13.21 7.25
N TYR A 140 1.44 14.41 6.81
CA TYR A 140 0.29 15.19 7.28
C TYR A 140 -1.07 14.63 6.80
N ILE A 141 -1.09 13.82 5.73
CA ILE A 141 -2.27 13.09 5.25
C ILE A 141 -2.13 11.56 5.42
N ASN A 142 -1.21 11.11 6.29
CA ASN A 142 -0.94 9.69 6.51
C ASN A 142 -1.32 9.28 7.94
N GLY A 143 -2.46 8.62 8.10
CA GLY A 143 -2.94 8.12 9.40
C GLY A 143 -2.16 6.95 9.98
N ALA A 144 -1.40 6.23 9.15
CA ALA A 144 -0.57 5.12 9.61
C ALA A 144 0.63 5.59 10.47
N TRP A 145 0.97 6.87 10.43
CA TRP A 145 2.07 7.44 11.20
C TRP A 145 1.54 8.27 12.37
N PRO A 146 1.63 7.76 13.60
CA PRO A 146 1.31 8.55 14.78
C PRO A 146 2.33 9.69 14.93
N MET A 147 1.86 10.92 14.84
CA MET A 147 2.67 12.12 15.05
C MET A 147 2.40 12.68 16.43
N SER A 148 3.42 12.73 17.29
CA SER A 148 3.30 13.24 18.65
C SER A 148 3.25 14.76 18.71
N THR A 149 3.85 15.46 17.73
CA THR A 149 3.91 16.91 17.66
C THR A 149 3.94 17.42 16.23
N VAL A 150 3.49 18.66 15.99
CA VAL A 150 3.56 19.32 14.69
C VAL A 150 5.00 19.46 14.21
N ALA A 151 5.94 19.78 15.11
CA ALA A 151 7.36 19.85 14.76
C ALA A 151 7.93 18.49 14.29
N ALA A 152 7.48 17.38 14.87
CA ALA A 152 7.83 16.04 14.38
C ALA A 152 7.25 15.80 12.98
N MET A 153 6.03 16.23 12.72
CA MET A 153 5.38 16.16 11.41
C MET A 153 6.13 16.96 10.34
N CYS A 154 6.55 18.20 10.65
CA CYS A 154 7.39 19.01 9.75
C CYS A 154 8.69 18.27 9.38
N ARG A 155 9.40 17.75 10.37
CA ARG A 155 10.64 16.99 10.13
C ARG A 155 10.42 15.72 9.31
N ALA A 156 9.32 15.00 9.59
CA ALA A 156 8.97 13.80 8.84
C ALA A 156 8.64 14.13 7.38
N THR A 157 7.87 15.19 7.13
CA THR A 157 7.52 15.68 5.78
C THR A 157 8.76 16.02 4.97
N LEU A 158 9.69 16.79 5.55
CA LEU A 158 10.95 17.15 4.89
C LEU A 158 11.82 15.92 4.59
N ARG A 159 11.91 14.98 5.54
CA ARG A 159 12.66 13.72 5.35
C ARG A 159 12.05 12.87 4.25
N GLN A 160 10.72 12.77 4.20
CA GLN A 160 10.00 11.99 3.19
C GLN A 160 10.19 12.58 1.79
N LYS A 161 10.01 13.90 1.61
CA LYS A 161 10.27 14.59 0.33
C LYS A 161 11.72 14.37 -0.12
N ARG A 162 12.70 14.54 0.78
CA ARG A 162 14.12 14.31 0.47
C ARG A 162 14.41 12.87 0.07
N LYS A 163 13.76 11.90 0.73
CA LYS A 163 13.89 10.48 0.40
C LYS A 163 13.35 10.18 -1.00
N VAL A 164 12.14 10.58 -1.30
CA VAL A 164 11.52 10.37 -2.61
C VAL A 164 12.37 11.02 -3.71
N ARG A 165 12.73 12.29 -3.54
CA ARG A 165 13.57 13.04 -4.49
C ARG A 165 14.95 12.42 -4.71
N ARG A 166 15.58 11.87 -3.66
CA ARG A 166 16.86 11.16 -3.77
C ARG A 166 16.72 9.90 -4.63
N ILE A 167 15.66 9.13 -4.43
CA ILE A 167 15.39 7.88 -5.14
C ILE A 167 15.10 8.18 -6.61
N GLU A 168 14.13 9.06 -6.92
CA GLU A 168 13.70 9.33 -8.29
C GLU A 168 14.79 9.94 -9.17
N ARG A 169 15.78 10.64 -8.58
CA ARG A 169 16.91 11.20 -9.33
C ARG A 169 17.88 10.15 -9.86
N GLN A 170 17.93 8.98 -9.26
CA GLN A 170 18.95 7.97 -9.52
C GLN A 170 18.37 6.61 -9.92
N ALA A 171 17.16 6.27 -9.52
CA ALA A 171 16.45 5.10 -10.01
C ALA A 171 16.20 5.19 -11.52
N THR A 172 16.17 4.05 -12.20
CA THR A 172 15.79 3.98 -13.62
C THR A 172 14.32 4.35 -13.78
N VAL A 173 13.47 3.78 -12.92
CA VAL A 173 12.01 4.01 -12.93
C VAL A 173 11.51 3.96 -11.49
N CYS A 174 10.57 4.86 -11.16
CA CYS A 174 9.74 4.76 -9.98
C CYS A 174 8.33 4.32 -10.36
N VAL A 175 7.72 3.46 -9.56
CA VAL A 175 6.32 3.04 -9.66
C VAL A 175 5.59 3.57 -8.45
N ASN A 176 4.50 4.32 -8.64
CA ASN A 176 3.69 4.83 -7.54
C ASN A 176 2.23 5.03 -7.95
N ALA A 177 1.31 5.04 -6.99
CA ALA A 177 -0.08 5.35 -7.26
C ALA A 177 -0.30 6.88 -7.35
N PRO A 178 -1.24 7.37 -8.18
CA PRO A 178 -1.56 8.79 -8.28
C PRO A 178 -1.81 9.45 -6.93
N GLY A 179 -2.69 8.86 -6.09
CA GLY A 179 -3.05 9.39 -4.77
C GLY A 179 -1.91 9.44 -3.74
N THR A 180 -0.69 8.97 -4.06
CA THR A 180 0.49 9.01 -3.19
C THR A 180 1.70 9.66 -3.83
N SER A 181 1.54 10.25 -5.04
CA SER A 181 2.64 10.81 -5.83
C SER A 181 2.98 12.28 -5.54
N HIS A 182 2.44 12.86 -4.46
CA HIS A 182 2.63 14.28 -4.06
C HIS A 182 4.09 14.74 -4.03
N PHE A 183 5.01 13.88 -3.61
CA PHE A 183 6.42 14.24 -3.43
C PHE A 183 7.31 13.94 -4.61
N HIS A 184 6.81 13.26 -5.65
CA HIS A 184 7.53 13.05 -6.88
C HIS A 184 7.59 14.35 -7.70
N GLU A 185 8.74 14.57 -8.36
CA GLU A 185 9.01 15.70 -9.26
C GLU A 185 9.18 15.23 -10.72
N ARG A 186 9.17 13.91 -10.94
CA ARG A 186 9.33 13.27 -12.25
C ARG A 186 8.20 12.30 -12.50
N PRO A 187 7.82 12.07 -13.76
CA PRO A 187 6.84 11.06 -14.11
C PRO A 187 7.17 9.69 -13.50
N VAL A 188 6.15 8.99 -13.06
CA VAL A 188 6.23 7.65 -12.48
C VAL A 188 5.36 6.69 -13.29
N ILE A 189 5.69 5.41 -13.27
CA ILE A 189 4.74 4.39 -13.73
C ILE A 189 3.58 4.34 -12.73
N ASN A 190 2.37 4.46 -13.26
CA ASN A 190 1.17 4.29 -12.46
C ASN A 190 1.12 2.87 -11.88
N TRP A 191 0.98 2.77 -10.56
CA TRP A 191 0.94 1.49 -9.87
C TRP A 191 -0.17 0.56 -10.39
N PHE A 192 -1.30 1.11 -10.83
CA PHE A 192 -2.41 0.34 -11.41
C PHE A 192 -2.05 -0.29 -12.77
N ALA A 193 -1.11 0.31 -13.51
CA ALA A 193 -0.57 -0.30 -14.72
C ALA A 193 0.34 -1.50 -14.42
N LEU A 194 1.07 -1.49 -13.30
CA LEU A 194 1.85 -2.65 -12.84
C LEU A 194 0.94 -3.72 -12.23
N GLY A 195 0.11 -3.35 -11.25
CA GLY A 195 -0.77 -4.24 -10.52
C GLY A 195 -0.15 -4.86 -9.27
N LEU A 196 -0.97 -5.64 -8.55
CA LEU A 196 -0.62 -6.31 -7.30
C LEU A 196 -0.49 -7.83 -7.56
N PRO A 197 0.72 -8.43 -7.53
CA PRO A 197 0.89 -9.84 -7.88
C PRO A 197 0.19 -10.75 -6.86
N ARG A 198 -0.69 -11.61 -7.36
CA ARG A 198 -1.43 -12.59 -6.55
C ARG A 198 -1.23 -14.01 -7.06
N ASP A 199 -1.05 -14.91 -6.11
CA ASP A 199 -0.93 -16.34 -6.42
C ASP A 199 -2.30 -16.97 -6.64
N VAL A 200 -2.70 -17.02 -7.90
CA VAL A 200 -3.99 -17.60 -8.30
C VAL A 200 -4.02 -19.14 -8.14
N SER A 201 -2.87 -19.80 -8.10
CA SER A 201 -2.80 -21.26 -7.97
C SER A 201 -3.16 -21.75 -6.55
N ALA A 202 -2.97 -20.90 -5.53
CA ALA A 202 -3.31 -21.22 -4.15
C ALA A 202 -4.81 -21.42 -3.93
N VAL A 203 -5.65 -20.86 -4.79
CA VAL A 203 -7.12 -20.93 -4.68
C VAL A 203 -7.72 -21.99 -5.62
N ALA A 204 -7.02 -22.37 -6.68
CA ALA A 204 -7.49 -23.41 -7.61
C ALA A 204 -7.72 -24.78 -6.93
N GLN A 205 -7.12 -25.02 -5.76
CA GLN A 205 -7.32 -26.21 -4.95
C GLN A 205 -8.49 -26.11 -3.97
N THR A 206 -9.05 -24.92 -3.78
CA THR A 206 -10.17 -24.70 -2.87
C THR A 206 -11.44 -24.55 -3.71
N VAL A 207 -12.25 -25.60 -3.76
CA VAL A 207 -13.58 -25.54 -4.39
C VAL A 207 -14.43 -24.56 -3.58
N VAL A 208 -14.49 -23.31 -4.03
CA VAL A 208 -15.40 -22.33 -3.45
C VAL A 208 -16.81 -22.68 -3.93
N ASP A 209 -17.59 -23.32 -3.06
CA ASP A 209 -19.01 -23.57 -3.32
C ASP A 209 -19.76 -22.22 -3.28
N THR A 210 -19.78 -21.54 -4.43
CA THR A 210 -20.43 -20.23 -4.59
C THR A 210 -21.96 -20.33 -4.45
N LYS A 211 -22.53 -21.55 -4.44
CA LYS A 211 -23.98 -21.78 -4.28
C LYS A 211 -24.50 -21.67 -2.85
N LYS A 212 -23.61 -21.56 -1.83
CA LYS A 212 -24.01 -21.42 -0.42
C LYS A 212 -23.88 -20.00 0.13
N LEU A 213 -23.90 -18.95 -0.70
CA LEU A 213 -23.82 -17.55 -0.28
C LEU A 213 -25.22 -17.00 0.08
N SER A 214 -25.92 -17.59 1.02
CA SER A 214 -27.10 -17.01 1.66
C SER A 214 -27.34 -17.67 3.00
N THR A 215 -26.45 -17.36 3.94
CA THR A 215 -26.71 -17.67 5.35
C THR A 215 -27.39 -16.48 6.01
N THR A 216 -28.43 -16.75 6.78
CA THR A 216 -29.01 -15.73 7.66
C THR A 216 -28.56 -16.05 9.09
N PRO A 217 -27.81 -15.17 9.78
CA PRO A 217 -27.41 -13.81 9.41
C PRO A 217 -26.30 -13.76 8.37
N LEU A 218 -26.28 -12.69 7.52
CA LEU A 218 -25.23 -12.43 6.55
C LEU A 218 -23.89 -12.13 7.24
N ARG A 219 -22.89 -12.93 6.94
CA ARG A 219 -21.60 -12.89 7.63
C ARG A 219 -20.62 -11.98 6.94
N ILE A 220 -20.26 -10.88 7.62
CA ILE A 220 -19.32 -9.86 7.13
C ILE A 220 -18.00 -10.00 7.89
N ILE A 221 -16.87 -10.02 7.15
CA ILE A 221 -15.52 -10.02 7.74
C ILE A 221 -14.88 -8.65 7.58
N HIS A 222 -14.27 -8.19 8.69
CA HIS A 222 -13.36 -7.05 8.74
C HIS A 222 -12.06 -7.46 9.44
N SER A 223 -10.90 -7.27 8.79
CA SER A 223 -9.60 -7.69 9.34
C SER A 223 -8.62 -6.50 9.44
N PRO A 224 -8.75 -5.66 10.49
CA PRO A 224 -7.90 -4.49 10.64
C PRO A 224 -6.55 -4.82 11.26
N SER A 225 -5.45 -4.47 10.57
CA SER A 225 -4.11 -4.43 11.17
C SER A 225 -3.97 -3.31 12.22
N ASN A 226 -4.71 -2.22 12.03
CA ASN A 226 -4.88 -1.11 12.97
C ASN A 226 -6.32 -0.58 12.87
N SER A 227 -7.10 -0.70 13.93
CA SER A 227 -8.53 -0.38 13.94
C SER A 227 -8.82 1.10 13.64
N ALA A 228 -8.01 2.03 14.14
CA ALA A 228 -8.20 3.45 13.90
C ALA A 228 -7.92 3.82 12.43
N VAL A 229 -6.79 3.35 11.88
CA VAL A 229 -6.37 3.58 10.48
C VAL A 229 -7.36 2.97 9.50
N LYS A 230 -7.94 1.80 9.83
CA LYS A 230 -8.90 1.10 8.99
C LYS A 230 -10.34 1.60 9.15
N GLY A 231 -10.62 2.51 10.09
CA GLY A 231 -11.95 3.07 10.31
C GLY A 231 -12.94 2.06 10.92
N THR A 232 -12.46 1.13 11.77
CA THR A 232 -13.29 0.07 12.37
C THR A 232 -14.53 0.62 13.07
N ALA A 233 -14.40 1.76 13.76
CA ALA A 233 -15.54 2.38 14.47
C ALA A 233 -16.67 2.81 13.51
N LEU A 234 -16.34 3.33 12.33
CA LEU A 234 -17.34 3.67 11.31
C LEU A 234 -18.05 2.43 10.78
N ILE A 235 -17.29 1.35 10.54
CA ILE A 235 -17.85 0.08 10.07
C ILE A 235 -18.82 -0.48 11.11
N GLN A 236 -18.42 -0.53 12.37
CA GLN A 236 -19.27 -1.01 13.48
C GLN A 236 -20.56 -0.19 13.59
N ALA A 237 -20.42 1.15 13.60
CA ALA A 237 -21.58 2.04 13.68
C ALA A 237 -22.55 1.87 12.50
N ALA A 238 -22.06 1.67 11.28
CA ALA A 238 -22.91 1.41 10.10
C ALA A 238 -23.65 0.07 10.21
N VAL A 239 -22.96 -0.99 10.61
CA VAL A 239 -23.56 -2.31 10.84
C VAL A 239 -24.63 -2.26 11.94
N GLU A 240 -24.34 -1.61 13.07
CA GLU A 240 -25.31 -1.43 14.16
C GLU A 240 -26.56 -0.67 13.74
N ARG A 241 -26.45 0.34 12.86
CA ARG A 241 -27.62 1.05 12.32
C ARG A 241 -28.47 0.14 11.45
N LEU A 242 -27.88 -0.69 10.60
CA LEU A 242 -28.63 -1.66 9.79
C LEU A 242 -29.27 -2.74 10.64
N GLN A 243 -28.57 -3.26 11.67
CA GLN A 243 -29.13 -4.23 12.61
C GLN A 243 -30.35 -3.65 13.35
N ARG A 244 -30.33 -2.38 13.79
CA ARG A 244 -31.47 -1.70 14.39
C ARG A 244 -32.66 -1.55 13.44
N ARG A 245 -32.43 -1.54 12.13
CA ARG A 245 -33.46 -1.58 11.08
C ARG A 245 -33.97 -3.00 10.79
N GLY A 246 -33.52 -4.01 11.57
CA GLY A 246 -33.95 -5.40 11.43
C GLY A 246 -33.13 -6.24 10.46
N VAL A 247 -32.06 -5.68 9.88
CA VAL A 247 -31.21 -6.43 8.95
C VAL A 247 -30.34 -7.44 9.71
N GLN A 248 -30.40 -8.71 9.31
CA GLN A 248 -29.67 -9.79 9.98
C GLN A 248 -28.22 -9.86 9.51
N ILE A 249 -27.29 -9.27 10.26
CA ILE A 249 -25.86 -9.19 9.96
C ILE A 249 -25.05 -9.71 11.16
N GLU A 250 -24.05 -10.56 10.86
CA GLU A 250 -22.97 -10.93 11.79
C GLU A 250 -21.67 -10.26 11.35
N LEU A 251 -21.18 -9.24 12.08
CA LEU A 251 -19.87 -8.62 11.82
C LEU A 251 -18.79 -9.33 12.61
N VAL A 252 -17.88 -10.02 11.93
CA VAL A 252 -16.73 -10.71 12.50
C VAL A 252 -15.47 -9.86 12.29
N THR A 253 -14.92 -9.35 13.40
CA THR A 253 -13.66 -8.58 13.37
C THR A 253 -12.48 -9.47 13.71
N LEU A 254 -11.57 -9.69 12.76
CA LEU A 254 -10.37 -10.53 12.90
C LEU A 254 -9.17 -9.65 13.28
N LYS A 255 -8.60 -9.83 14.48
CA LYS A 255 -7.44 -9.07 14.96
C LYS A 255 -6.31 -10.00 15.39
N GLY A 256 -5.08 -9.67 15.00
CA GLY A 256 -3.88 -10.37 15.47
C GLY A 256 -3.74 -11.81 15.00
N LEU A 257 -4.50 -12.24 13.99
CA LEU A 257 -4.44 -13.57 13.42
C LEU A 257 -3.31 -13.68 12.39
N SER A 258 -2.85 -14.92 12.14
CA SER A 258 -1.97 -15.22 11.02
C SER A 258 -2.71 -15.03 9.67
N ASN A 259 -1.97 -14.79 8.59
CA ASN A 259 -2.57 -14.68 7.26
C ASN A 259 -3.37 -15.95 6.90
N GLU A 260 -2.86 -17.14 7.22
CA GLU A 260 -3.53 -18.41 6.98
C GLU A 260 -4.90 -18.50 7.68
N ALA A 261 -4.98 -18.07 8.95
CA ALA A 261 -6.24 -18.05 9.69
C ALA A 261 -7.25 -17.06 9.10
N VAL A 262 -6.77 -15.90 8.61
CA VAL A 262 -7.61 -14.92 7.90
C VAL A 262 -8.13 -15.50 6.59
N LEU A 263 -7.29 -16.16 5.78
CA LEU A 263 -7.70 -16.81 4.54
C LEU A 263 -8.73 -17.91 4.76
N THR A 264 -8.59 -18.70 5.85
CA THR A 264 -9.57 -19.70 6.24
C THR A 264 -10.92 -19.07 6.61
N ALA A 265 -10.90 -17.95 7.31
CA ALA A 265 -12.13 -17.22 7.65
C ALA A 265 -12.83 -16.65 6.41
N LEU A 266 -12.07 -16.13 5.44
CA LEU A 266 -12.61 -15.61 4.17
C LEU A 266 -13.48 -16.64 3.43
N GLN A 267 -13.16 -17.92 3.51
CA GLN A 267 -13.95 -18.96 2.84
C GLN A 267 -15.41 -19.03 3.34
N ARG A 268 -15.64 -18.60 4.58
CA ARG A 268 -16.91 -18.71 5.30
C ARG A 268 -17.67 -17.39 5.44
N CYS A 269 -17.31 -16.35 4.69
CA CYS A 269 -18.02 -15.07 4.72
C CYS A 269 -18.82 -14.83 3.44
N ASP A 270 -19.78 -13.93 3.54
CA ASP A 270 -20.64 -13.48 2.43
C ASP A 270 -20.15 -12.15 1.85
N LEU A 271 -19.52 -11.31 2.66
CA LEU A 271 -19.06 -9.97 2.30
C LEU A 271 -17.80 -9.62 3.11
N VAL A 272 -16.92 -8.85 2.51
CA VAL A 272 -15.74 -8.28 3.18
C VAL A 272 -15.84 -6.76 3.23
N ILE A 273 -15.51 -6.15 4.37
CA ILE A 273 -15.25 -4.71 4.47
C ILE A 273 -13.76 -4.54 4.82
N ASP A 274 -12.95 -4.03 3.87
CA ASP A 274 -11.50 -3.90 4.09
C ASP A 274 -11.18 -2.70 5.00
N GLN A 275 -11.47 -1.50 4.55
CA GLN A 275 -11.12 -0.26 5.28
C GLN A 275 -11.96 0.92 4.80
N MET A 276 -11.99 2.01 5.61
CA MET A 276 -12.81 3.20 5.34
C MET A 276 -12.02 4.44 4.94
N TYR A 277 -10.70 4.41 4.96
CA TYR A 277 -9.86 5.55 4.60
C TYR A 277 -8.76 5.14 3.63
N SER A 278 -9.16 4.44 2.54
CA SER A 278 -8.24 3.96 1.52
C SER A 278 -7.95 5.01 0.45
N ASP A 279 -6.73 5.00 -0.06
CA ASP A 279 -6.35 5.71 -1.28
C ASP A 279 -6.19 4.77 -2.50
N THR A 280 -6.78 3.57 -2.38
CA THR A 280 -6.85 2.57 -3.46
C THR A 280 -8.15 1.79 -3.36
N PRO A 281 -8.80 1.44 -4.48
CA PRO A 281 -10.02 0.62 -4.47
C PRO A 281 -9.77 -0.80 -3.97
N MET A 282 -8.57 -1.37 -4.17
CA MET A 282 -8.26 -2.73 -3.76
C MET A 282 -6.84 -2.82 -3.20
N ALA A 283 -6.73 -2.97 -1.88
CA ALA A 283 -5.47 -3.25 -1.18
C ALA A 283 -5.26 -4.77 -1.00
N GLY A 284 -4.21 -5.16 -0.26
CA GLY A 284 -3.82 -6.56 -0.08
C GLY A 284 -4.95 -7.48 0.39
N PHE A 285 -5.69 -7.09 1.44
CA PHE A 285 -6.77 -7.90 1.99
C PHE A 285 -7.97 -8.00 1.03
N ALA A 286 -8.35 -6.89 0.37
CA ALA A 286 -9.40 -6.90 -0.64
C ALA A 286 -9.01 -7.80 -1.85
N ALA A 287 -7.75 -7.80 -2.26
CA ALA A 287 -7.27 -8.67 -3.33
C ALA A 287 -7.23 -10.16 -2.92
N GLU A 288 -6.93 -10.47 -1.65
CA GLU A 288 -7.08 -11.81 -1.10
C GLU A 288 -8.55 -12.26 -1.09
N ALA A 289 -9.47 -11.39 -0.66
CA ALA A 289 -10.91 -11.65 -0.71
C ALA A 289 -11.40 -11.93 -2.14
N ALA A 290 -10.94 -11.13 -3.12
CA ALA A 290 -11.27 -11.31 -4.54
C ALA A 290 -10.83 -12.68 -5.08
N LEU A 291 -9.65 -13.19 -4.69
CA LEU A 291 -9.21 -14.54 -5.05
C LEU A 291 -10.20 -15.62 -4.59
N PHE A 292 -10.77 -15.45 -3.39
CA PHE A 292 -11.79 -16.38 -2.85
C PHE A 292 -13.20 -16.09 -3.38
N GLY A 293 -13.35 -15.20 -4.38
CA GLY A 293 -14.66 -14.83 -4.93
C GLY A 293 -15.55 -14.16 -3.87
N LYS A 294 -14.97 -13.32 -3.00
CA LYS A 294 -15.72 -12.59 -1.99
C LYS A 294 -15.90 -11.13 -2.41
N PRO A 295 -17.14 -10.64 -2.47
CA PRO A 295 -17.40 -9.23 -2.76
C PRO A 295 -16.80 -8.37 -1.65
N THR A 296 -16.22 -7.23 -2.03
CA THR A 296 -15.53 -6.37 -1.06
C THR A 296 -16.03 -4.93 -1.16
N LEU A 297 -16.40 -4.38 0.01
CA LEU A 297 -16.67 -2.97 0.21
C LEU A 297 -15.41 -2.29 0.75
N VAL A 298 -15.00 -1.21 0.09
CA VAL A 298 -13.83 -0.40 0.47
C VAL A 298 -14.27 1.04 0.55
N GLY A 299 -13.90 1.73 1.63
CA GLY A 299 -14.13 3.16 1.77
C GLY A 299 -12.84 3.96 1.58
N GLY A 300 -12.99 5.16 1.01
CA GLY A 300 -11.89 6.08 0.87
C GLY A 300 -12.26 7.32 0.07
N TYR A 301 -11.72 8.47 0.46
CA TYR A 301 -11.99 9.73 -0.24
C TYR A 301 -11.44 9.74 -1.67
N PHE A 302 -10.45 8.90 -1.97
CA PHE A 302 -9.91 8.72 -3.33
C PHE A 302 -10.98 8.22 -4.33
N ALA A 303 -12.08 7.67 -3.86
CA ALA A 303 -13.21 7.30 -4.72
C ALA A 303 -13.75 8.48 -5.54
N ARG A 304 -13.59 9.72 -5.04
CA ARG A 304 -14.02 10.95 -5.74
C ARG A 304 -13.05 11.35 -6.85
N ASP A 305 -11.75 11.08 -6.67
CA ASP A 305 -10.67 11.47 -7.61
C ASP A 305 -10.32 10.34 -8.60
N MET A 306 -10.69 9.10 -8.27
CA MET A 306 -10.30 7.90 -9.02
C MET A 306 -10.66 7.94 -10.51
N PRO A 307 -11.85 8.38 -10.93
CA PRO A 307 -12.22 8.37 -12.35
C PRO A 307 -11.26 9.15 -13.24
N SER A 308 -10.78 10.30 -12.79
CA SER A 308 -9.80 11.12 -13.52
C SER A 308 -8.38 10.60 -13.36
N ALA A 309 -7.99 10.20 -12.16
CA ALA A 309 -6.63 9.74 -11.84
C ALA A 309 -6.28 8.39 -12.48
N LEU A 310 -7.27 7.55 -12.80
CA LEU A 310 -7.09 6.21 -13.36
C LEU A 310 -7.65 6.06 -14.78
N THR A 311 -7.82 7.16 -15.52
CA THR A 311 -8.31 7.10 -16.90
C THR A 311 -7.42 6.17 -17.74
N GLY A 312 -8.05 5.19 -18.40
CA GLY A 312 -7.36 4.20 -19.23
C GLY A 312 -6.57 3.12 -18.46
N MET A 313 -6.65 3.09 -17.12
CA MET A 313 -6.04 2.04 -16.31
C MET A 313 -7.05 0.94 -15.97
N PRO A 314 -6.60 -0.30 -15.79
CA PRO A 314 -7.46 -1.36 -15.26
C PRO A 314 -7.79 -1.07 -13.79
N VAL A 315 -9.07 -0.77 -13.52
CA VAL A 315 -9.56 -0.49 -12.16
C VAL A 315 -10.08 -1.78 -11.54
N PRO A 316 -9.54 -2.21 -10.38
CA PRO A 316 -9.99 -3.43 -9.73
C PRO A 316 -11.44 -3.28 -9.21
N PRO A 317 -12.32 -4.24 -9.52
CA PRO A 317 -13.71 -4.21 -9.11
C PRO A 317 -13.86 -4.41 -7.59
N THR A 318 -14.27 -3.35 -6.91
CA THR A 318 -14.76 -3.36 -5.52
C THR A 318 -15.90 -2.36 -5.42
N ARG A 319 -16.74 -2.47 -4.40
CA ARG A 319 -17.65 -1.36 -4.06
C ARG A 319 -16.83 -0.28 -3.35
N PHE A 320 -16.17 0.58 -4.13
CA PHE A 320 -15.31 1.65 -3.61
C PHE A 320 -16.09 2.94 -3.50
N VAL A 321 -16.27 3.43 -2.27
CA VAL A 321 -17.11 4.60 -1.97
C VAL A 321 -16.42 5.55 -1.00
N ALA A 322 -16.80 6.83 -1.03
CA ALA A 322 -16.40 7.75 0.02
C ALA A 322 -17.00 7.33 1.38
N PRO A 323 -16.32 7.60 2.52
CA PRO A 323 -16.73 7.11 3.83
C PRO A 323 -18.16 7.52 4.26
N ASP A 324 -18.63 8.65 3.79
CA ASP A 324 -20.00 9.16 4.00
C ASP A 324 -21.08 8.31 3.31
N LEU A 325 -20.73 7.57 2.26
CA LEU A 325 -21.62 6.67 1.52
C LEU A 325 -21.56 5.22 2.01
N LEU A 326 -20.83 4.93 3.10
CA LEU A 326 -20.66 3.58 3.61
C LEU A 326 -21.99 2.87 3.88
N GLU A 327 -22.88 3.50 4.61
CA GLU A 327 -24.15 2.86 5.03
C GLU A 327 -25.01 2.51 3.83
N GLN A 328 -25.13 3.42 2.86
CA GLN A 328 -25.89 3.18 1.63
C GLN A 328 -25.27 2.01 0.84
N ALA A 329 -23.96 2.03 0.62
CA ALA A 329 -23.27 0.97 -0.14
C ALA A 329 -23.33 -0.38 0.57
N LEU A 330 -23.32 -0.39 1.91
CA LEU A 330 -23.47 -1.60 2.69
C LEU A 330 -24.89 -2.15 2.59
N ASP A 331 -25.91 -1.30 2.70
CA ASP A 331 -27.33 -1.66 2.56
C ASP A 331 -27.61 -2.30 1.18
N GLU A 332 -27.10 -1.69 0.10
CA GLU A 332 -27.20 -2.21 -1.26
C GLU A 332 -26.62 -3.64 -1.36
N LEU A 333 -25.41 -3.86 -0.82
CA LEU A 333 -24.75 -5.16 -0.87
C LEU A 333 -25.40 -6.21 0.05
N VAL A 334 -25.95 -5.80 1.19
CA VAL A 334 -26.64 -6.73 2.11
C VAL A 334 -27.99 -7.16 1.53
N CYS A 335 -28.73 -6.25 0.92
CA CYS A 335 -30.07 -6.53 0.37
C CYS A 335 -30.03 -7.30 -0.95
N SER A 336 -28.92 -7.24 -1.74
CA SER A 336 -28.84 -7.83 -3.06
C SER A 336 -27.79 -8.96 -3.15
N ALA A 337 -28.26 -10.21 -3.12
CA ALA A 337 -27.39 -11.36 -3.37
C ALA A 337 -26.80 -11.35 -4.81
N ALA A 338 -27.58 -10.85 -5.78
CA ALA A 338 -27.14 -10.72 -7.17
C ALA A 338 -25.98 -9.71 -7.30
N ALA A 339 -26.10 -8.52 -6.66
CA ALA A 339 -25.01 -7.54 -6.67
C ALA A 339 -23.73 -8.07 -6.00
N ARG A 340 -23.88 -8.85 -4.91
CA ARG A 340 -22.73 -9.49 -4.28
C ARG A 340 -22.06 -10.50 -5.20
N ALA A 341 -22.85 -11.35 -5.89
CA ALA A 341 -22.33 -12.36 -6.81
C ALA A 341 -21.62 -11.73 -8.02
N GLU A 342 -22.23 -10.73 -8.64
CA GLU A 342 -21.65 -10.00 -9.77
C GLU A 342 -20.31 -9.33 -9.38
N LEU A 343 -20.30 -8.62 -8.24
CA LEU A 343 -19.08 -7.98 -7.74
C LEU A 343 -17.97 -9.00 -7.42
N ALA A 344 -18.34 -10.14 -6.82
CA ALA A 344 -17.42 -11.22 -6.49
C ALA A 344 -16.79 -11.85 -7.74
N ASP A 345 -17.60 -12.14 -8.76
CA ASP A 345 -17.14 -12.73 -10.02
C ASP A 345 -16.25 -11.76 -10.81
N ALA A 346 -16.65 -10.49 -10.90
CA ALA A 346 -15.84 -9.45 -11.53
C ALA A 346 -14.49 -9.29 -10.83
N ALA A 347 -14.48 -9.22 -9.49
CA ALA A 347 -13.24 -9.06 -8.70
C ALA A 347 -12.31 -10.26 -8.84
N ARG A 348 -12.86 -11.48 -8.80
CA ARG A 348 -12.08 -12.73 -8.99
C ARG A 348 -11.50 -12.79 -10.39
N HIS A 349 -12.29 -12.54 -11.42
CA HIS A 349 -11.83 -12.52 -12.81
C HIS A 349 -10.70 -11.52 -12.99
N PHE A 350 -10.88 -10.29 -12.49
CA PHE A 350 -9.86 -9.24 -12.56
C PHE A 350 -8.53 -9.68 -11.92
N VAL A 351 -8.56 -10.22 -10.70
CA VAL A 351 -7.33 -10.64 -10.02
C VAL A 351 -6.65 -11.79 -10.74
N GLN A 352 -7.42 -12.70 -11.32
CA GLN A 352 -6.90 -13.85 -12.10
C GLN A 352 -6.28 -13.42 -13.44
N SER A 353 -6.92 -12.51 -14.17
CA SER A 353 -6.45 -12.05 -15.48
C SER A 353 -5.39 -10.95 -15.37
N GLU A 354 -5.63 -9.92 -14.51
CA GLU A 354 -4.81 -8.73 -14.48
C GLU A 354 -3.71 -8.76 -13.40
N TRP A 355 -3.97 -9.41 -12.26
CA TRP A 355 -3.07 -9.39 -11.11
C TRP A 355 -2.47 -10.75 -10.76
N SER A 356 -2.53 -11.72 -11.67
CA SER A 356 -1.76 -12.96 -11.51
C SER A 356 -0.27 -12.65 -11.38
N CYS A 357 0.47 -13.48 -10.65
CA CYS A 357 1.91 -13.31 -10.49
C CYS A 357 2.63 -13.20 -11.84
N GLN A 358 2.22 -14.00 -12.83
CA GLN A 358 2.81 -14.03 -14.17
C GLN A 358 2.57 -12.73 -14.93
N GLU A 359 1.34 -12.20 -14.96
CA GLU A 359 1.00 -10.97 -15.67
C GLU A 359 1.72 -9.75 -15.06
N VAL A 360 1.71 -9.63 -13.73
CA VAL A 360 2.41 -8.52 -13.05
C VAL A 360 3.92 -8.61 -13.26
N ALA A 361 4.51 -9.81 -13.22
CA ALA A 361 5.92 -10.01 -13.54
C ALA A 361 6.25 -9.67 -15.00
N GLY A 362 5.38 -10.01 -15.94
CA GLY A 362 5.52 -9.63 -17.34
C GLY A 362 5.55 -8.11 -17.53
N ARG A 363 4.66 -7.39 -16.85
CA ARG A 363 4.66 -5.91 -16.84
C ARG A 363 5.92 -5.34 -16.17
N LEU A 364 6.36 -5.93 -15.06
CA LEU A 364 7.63 -5.54 -14.41
C LEU A 364 8.82 -5.71 -15.35
N LEU A 365 8.89 -6.79 -16.12
CA LEU A 365 9.96 -7.02 -17.10
C LEU A 365 9.96 -5.94 -18.19
N ARG A 366 8.79 -5.53 -18.70
CA ARG A 366 8.68 -4.40 -19.64
C ARG A 366 9.20 -3.10 -19.02
N ILE A 367 8.86 -2.83 -17.75
CA ILE A 367 9.38 -1.65 -17.04
C ILE A 367 10.90 -1.70 -16.92
N ILE A 368 11.48 -2.84 -16.51
CA ILE A 368 12.92 -3.02 -16.37
C ILE A 368 13.64 -2.81 -17.72
N ARG A 369 13.04 -3.27 -18.82
CA ARG A 369 13.59 -3.12 -20.19
C ARG A 369 13.42 -1.73 -20.78
N GLY A 370 12.66 -0.85 -20.14
CA GLY A 370 12.31 0.47 -20.69
C GLY A 370 11.27 0.41 -21.80
N GLU A 371 10.45 -0.65 -21.82
CA GLU A 371 9.41 -0.93 -22.82
C GLU A 371 8.00 -0.60 -22.29
N ALA A 372 7.91 0.16 -21.17
CA ALA A 372 6.64 0.59 -20.62
C ALA A 372 5.91 1.53 -21.59
N PRO A 373 4.63 1.26 -21.93
CA PRO A 373 3.84 2.15 -22.80
C PRO A 373 3.72 3.56 -22.22
N ALA A 374 3.57 4.56 -23.09
CA ALA A 374 3.34 5.94 -22.66
C ALA A 374 2.11 6.08 -21.76
N THR A 375 1.07 5.28 -21.99
CA THR A 375 -0.17 5.25 -21.19
C THR A 375 0.03 4.78 -19.75
N TRP A 376 1.15 4.13 -19.43
CA TRP A 376 1.42 3.69 -18.04
C TRP A 376 2.04 4.80 -17.19
N TRP A 377 2.49 5.90 -17.79
CA TRP A 377 3.11 6.99 -17.08
C TRP A 377 2.08 7.95 -16.50
N TYR A 378 2.34 8.40 -15.29
CA TYR A 378 1.58 9.40 -14.58
C TYR A 378 2.48 10.59 -14.26
N ASP A 379 2.01 11.80 -14.57
CA ASP A 379 2.74 13.03 -14.20
C ASP A 379 2.31 13.44 -12.78
N PRO A 380 3.23 13.50 -11.79
CA PRO A 380 2.91 13.96 -10.46
C PRO A 380 2.42 15.42 -10.38
N ALA A 381 2.58 16.21 -11.42
CA ALA A 381 2.00 17.56 -11.51
C ALA A 381 0.46 17.52 -11.49
N ASP A 382 -0.14 16.41 -11.93
CA ASP A 382 -1.58 16.21 -12.02
C ASP A 382 -2.20 15.70 -10.70
N VAL A 383 -1.44 15.61 -9.61
CA VAL A 383 -1.97 15.19 -8.30
C VAL A 383 -2.93 16.23 -7.75
N THR A 384 -4.18 15.84 -7.52
CA THR A 384 -5.22 16.67 -6.92
C THR A 384 -5.69 16.17 -5.55
N TYR A 385 -5.33 14.93 -5.19
CA TYR A 385 -5.83 14.24 -4.01
C TYR A 385 -5.31 14.83 -2.70
N LEU A 386 -6.20 15.21 -1.77
CA LEU A 386 -5.86 15.92 -0.53
C LEU A 386 -6.02 15.08 0.74
N ALA A 387 -6.97 14.13 0.77
CA ALA A 387 -7.39 13.51 2.03
C ALA A 387 -6.43 12.41 2.55
N GLY A 388 -5.67 11.76 1.67
CA GLY A 388 -4.70 10.71 2.06
C GLY A 388 -5.37 9.41 2.52
N CYS A 389 -4.73 8.71 3.47
CA CYS A 389 -5.17 7.40 3.92
C CYS A 389 -5.09 7.28 5.45
N GLY A 390 -6.05 6.55 6.03
CA GLY A 390 -6.06 6.23 7.47
C GLY A 390 -6.48 7.37 8.38
N LEU A 391 -7.08 8.42 7.85
CA LEU A 391 -7.62 9.59 8.58
C LEU A 391 -9.00 9.93 8.05
N SER A 392 -9.86 10.47 8.92
CA SER A 392 -11.03 11.21 8.45
C SER A 392 -10.59 12.48 7.73
N GLU A 393 -11.44 13.01 6.85
CA GLU A 393 -11.16 14.23 6.10
C GLU A 393 -10.89 15.40 7.07
N SER A 394 -11.73 15.54 8.10
CA SER A 394 -11.54 16.57 9.14
C SER A 394 -10.21 16.45 9.89
N ALA A 395 -9.79 15.23 10.23
CA ALA A 395 -8.52 15.01 10.89
C ALA A 395 -7.32 15.33 9.98
N ALA A 396 -7.42 15.04 8.68
CA ALA A 396 -6.40 15.38 7.71
C ALA A 396 -6.32 16.90 7.48
N GLN A 397 -7.46 17.58 7.34
CA GLN A 397 -7.54 19.05 7.26
C GLN A 397 -6.92 19.71 8.47
N GLU A 398 -7.23 19.23 9.67
CA GLU A 398 -6.66 19.76 10.93
C GLU A 398 -5.14 19.64 10.95
N ARG A 399 -4.57 18.49 10.55
CA ARG A 399 -3.12 18.29 10.46
C ARG A 399 -2.46 19.25 9.47
N VAL A 400 -3.06 19.45 8.29
CA VAL A 400 -2.58 20.42 7.28
C VAL A 400 -2.62 21.82 7.84
N ARG A 401 -3.72 22.23 8.50
CA ARG A 401 -3.87 23.55 9.13
C ARG A 401 -2.81 23.77 10.20
N GLN A 402 -2.62 22.81 11.11
CA GLN A 402 -1.59 22.89 12.14
C GLN A 402 -0.19 23.02 11.55
N LEU A 403 0.12 22.28 10.48
CA LEU A 403 1.40 22.34 9.81
C LEU A 403 1.66 23.72 9.19
N ILE A 404 0.66 24.27 8.48
CA ILE A 404 0.75 25.60 7.85
C ILE A 404 0.87 26.70 8.93
N ASN A 405 0.07 26.64 9.97
CA ASN A 405 0.12 27.63 11.05
C ASN A 405 1.45 27.59 11.82
N HIS A 406 2.07 26.42 11.97
CA HIS A 406 3.32 26.27 12.70
C HIS A 406 4.56 26.69 11.90
N ALA A 407 4.61 26.39 10.60
CA ALA A 407 5.83 26.53 9.81
C ALA A 407 5.62 27.11 8.40
N GLY A 408 4.44 27.69 8.15
CA GLY A 408 4.07 28.29 6.87
C GLY A 408 3.73 27.23 5.81
N ILE A 409 3.20 27.69 4.68
CA ILE A 409 2.75 26.84 3.56
C ILE A 409 3.89 25.97 2.97
N GLY A 410 5.12 26.48 2.97
CA GLY A 410 6.29 25.74 2.49
C GLY A 410 6.59 24.44 3.27
N ALA A 411 6.00 24.27 4.48
CA ALA A 411 6.11 23.04 5.26
C ALA A 411 5.41 21.84 4.59
N LEU A 412 4.48 22.08 3.67
CA LEU A 412 3.82 21.04 2.85
C LEU A 412 4.79 20.35 1.89
N GLN A 413 5.91 21.00 1.53
CA GLN A 413 6.95 20.47 0.64
C GLN A 413 6.43 20.10 -0.76
N VAL A 414 5.43 20.81 -1.26
CA VAL A 414 4.82 20.65 -2.61
C VAL A 414 4.93 21.93 -3.45
N LYS A 415 5.92 22.79 -3.16
CA LYS A 415 6.18 24.06 -3.88
C LYS A 415 6.34 23.86 -5.42
N ASP A 416 6.80 22.68 -5.84
CA ASP A 416 6.90 22.27 -7.24
C ASP A 416 5.53 22.09 -7.92
N LYS A 417 4.42 22.12 -7.16
CA LYS A 417 3.03 21.97 -7.59
C LYS A 417 2.16 23.10 -7.00
N PRO A 418 2.23 24.31 -7.54
CA PRO A 418 1.56 25.48 -6.96
C PRO A 418 0.03 25.33 -6.86
N GLY A 419 -0.59 24.63 -7.82
CA GLY A 419 -2.02 24.32 -7.76
C GLY A 419 -2.37 23.44 -6.56
N LEU A 420 -1.59 22.38 -6.31
CA LEU A 420 -1.76 21.50 -5.16
C LEU A 420 -1.49 22.22 -3.83
N GLU A 421 -0.45 23.06 -3.79
CA GLU A 421 -0.13 23.88 -2.60
C GLU A 421 -1.29 24.80 -2.23
N THR A 422 -1.86 25.50 -3.22
CA THR A 422 -3.04 26.35 -3.05
C THR A 422 -4.28 25.54 -2.64
N ALA A 423 -4.49 24.38 -3.24
CA ALA A 423 -5.61 23.50 -2.91
C ALA A 423 -5.52 23.03 -1.43
N PHE A 424 -4.36 22.61 -0.94
CA PHE A 424 -4.17 22.27 0.48
C PHE A 424 -4.45 23.45 1.41
N ALA A 425 -3.98 24.65 1.07
CA ALA A 425 -4.21 25.84 1.88
C ALA A 425 -5.69 26.22 1.97
N SER A 426 -6.39 26.17 0.84
CA SER A 426 -7.83 26.43 0.76
C SER A 426 -8.65 25.36 1.48
N TRP A 427 -8.33 24.09 1.26
CA TRP A 427 -8.99 22.97 1.91
C TRP A 427 -8.84 23.00 3.44
N ALA A 428 -7.67 23.39 3.96
CA ALA A 428 -7.45 23.51 5.40
C ALA A 428 -8.17 24.72 6.04
N LYS A 429 -8.56 25.74 5.25
CA LYS A 429 -9.27 26.95 5.74
C LYS A 429 -10.78 26.79 5.81
N VAL A 430 -11.38 25.90 5.03
CA VAL A 430 -12.83 25.76 4.86
C VAL A 430 -13.56 25.34 6.15
N GLN A 431 -12.87 24.81 7.17
CA GLN A 431 -13.51 24.39 8.42
C GLN A 431 -13.76 25.50 9.47
N SER A 432 -13.31 26.73 9.28
CA SER A 432 -13.65 27.81 10.22
C SER A 432 -15.05 28.41 10.05
N ALA A 433 -15.84 27.95 9.05
CA ALA A 433 -17.14 28.56 8.72
C ALA A 433 -18.38 27.66 8.94
N GLY A 434 -18.27 26.46 9.52
CA GLY A 434 -19.41 25.55 9.53
C GLY A 434 -19.51 24.51 10.66
N ALA A 435 -18.93 24.74 11.85
CA ALA A 435 -19.37 24.02 13.04
C ALA A 435 -20.59 24.77 13.61
N PRO A 436 -21.77 24.13 13.77
CA PRO A 436 -22.79 24.72 14.62
C PRO A 436 -22.17 24.88 16.00
N ALA A 437 -22.27 26.11 16.54
CA ALA A 437 -21.95 26.35 17.94
C ALA A 437 -22.77 25.34 18.77
N ASP A 438 -22.08 24.57 19.58
CA ASP A 438 -22.70 23.81 20.66
C ASP A 438 -23.21 24.88 21.65
N ASP A 439 -24.47 25.29 21.49
CA ASP A 439 -25.14 26.14 22.45
C ASP A 439 -25.29 25.35 23.74
N GLY A 440 -24.24 25.49 24.56
CA GLY A 440 -24.27 25.08 25.94
C GLY A 440 -25.44 25.71 26.66
N ALA A 441 -26.49 24.96 26.86
CA ALA A 441 -27.48 25.24 27.89
C ALA A 441 -27.06 24.51 29.16
N ALA A 442 -26.50 25.26 30.09
CA ALA A 442 -26.63 25.04 31.51
C ALA A 442 -27.85 25.87 32.00
N PRO A 443 -28.41 25.62 33.14
CA PRO A 443 -27.88 25.00 34.36
C PRO A 443 -28.45 23.63 34.71
#